data_29cc6b2d8319ac617dde530a4102786a
#
_entry.id   29cc6b2d8319ac617dde530a4102786a
#
_cell.length_a   1.000
_cell.length_b   1.000
_cell.length_c   1.000
_cell.angle_alpha   90.00
_cell.angle_beta   90.00
_cell.angle_gamma   90.00
#
_symmetry.space_group_name_H-M   'P 1'
#
loop_
_entity.id
_entity.type
_entity.pdbx_description
1 polymer ?
#
loop_
_entity_poly.entity_id
_entity_poly.type
_entity_poly.pdbx_seq_one_letter_code
_entity_poly.pdbx_strand_id
1 'polypeptide(L)'
;MDEIKDNLFVLTSVGQLRNICGFIDQYHAAENAAVVFYTVRNLGVVSNIKKELQGGYFKDVQYVRLPEKLLDESKSKSKVLYQRLENLIRDNGEKYKTKNLFLCMPNAHYSFLEKICKKNNISVNLIEEGLATYRIFLKEKDEKNHKIGAKDLRANVKRIFRSLYKVFASLIELFINLISLITRINILYYIRKLIDKPKKYKYGLISDFDSVYVCYPELMKSLNKHASNVQELKFNYKDEDIKFTSDEDEENILFINQKYGVRYKEHFPIVFSILQDMGGVKKVYFKFHPKEDPETFMEIFDEAKEKFPELEIITLDELSHVPAENLLNTNNITKIIALTSSSLFFSKKVKEDIETISIAEEYKKRCIQFGVIERRMTAFLDDYDNLMRLFPVEQFKSDKDTNSLSKLLEEENGAG
;
A
#
# COMPACT_ATOMS: atom_id res chain seq x y z
N MET A 1 1.94 -23.74 20.73
CA MET A 1 2.11 -22.26 20.65
C MET A 1 1.34 -21.67 21.81
N ASP A 2 1.92 -20.72 22.52
CA ASP A 2 1.19 -19.99 23.56
C ASP A 2 0.08 -19.16 22.90
N GLU A 3 -1.08 -19.14 23.53
CA GLU A 3 -2.25 -18.42 23.04
C GLU A 3 -1.97 -16.91 23.05
N ILE A 4 -2.18 -16.22 21.91
CA ILE A 4 -2.02 -14.77 21.82
C ILE A 4 -3.27 -14.10 22.38
N LYS A 5 -3.14 -13.45 23.54
CA LYS A 5 -4.27 -12.85 24.28
C LYS A 5 -4.12 -11.33 24.44
N ASP A 6 -5.22 -10.68 24.78
CA ASP A 6 -5.25 -9.25 25.13
C ASP A 6 -4.83 -8.36 23.95
N ASN A 7 -5.49 -8.54 22.80
CA ASN A 7 -5.10 -7.95 21.52
C ASN A 7 -5.94 -6.74 21.14
N LEU A 8 -5.27 -5.69 20.63
CA LEU A 8 -5.89 -4.54 20.01
C LEU A 8 -5.47 -4.45 18.54
N PHE A 9 -6.42 -4.61 17.63
CA PHE A 9 -6.21 -4.52 16.19
C PHE A 9 -6.60 -3.14 15.67
N VAL A 10 -5.76 -2.54 14.85
CA VAL A 10 -6.03 -1.26 14.18
C VAL A 10 -6.14 -1.47 12.70
N LEU A 11 -7.28 -1.07 12.12
CA LEU A 11 -7.59 -1.27 10.72
C LEU A 11 -8.26 -0.05 10.07
N THR A 12 -8.14 0.05 8.74
CA THR A 12 -8.68 1.13 7.92
C THR A 12 -9.36 0.66 6.65
N SER A 13 -9.41 -0.65 6.41
CA SER A 13 -10.01 -1.24 5.19
C SER A 13 -10.56 -2.64 5.45
N VAL A 14 -11.44 -3.09 4.56
CA VAL A 14 -11.99 -4.47 4.58
C VAL A 14 -10.88 -5.50 4.31
N GLY A 15 -9.93 -5.20 3.43
CA GLY A 15 -8.80 -6.10 3.18
C GLY A 15 -7.95 -6.35 4.43
N GLN A 16 -7.69 -5.30 5.23
CA GLN A 16 -7.01 -5.43 6.51
C GLN A 16 -7.84 -6.27 7.49
N LEU A 17 -9.17 -6.07 7.54
CA LEU A 17 -10.04 -6.89 8.38
C LEU A 17 -9.94 -8.39 8.05
N ARG A 18 -9.97 -8.74 6.76
CA ARG A 18 -9.84 -10.13 6.31
C ARG A 18 -8.53 -10.77 6.74
N ASN A 19 -7.41 -10.04 6.57
CA ASN A 19 -6.10 -10.51 7.02
C ASN A 19 -6.01 -10.68 8.54
N ILE A 20 -6.65 -9.78 9.29
CA ILE A 20 -6.75 -9.88 10.76
C ILE A 20 -7.58 -11.11 11.15
N CYS A 21 -8.73 -11.35 10.51
CA CYS A 21 -9.53 -12.55 10.78
C CYS A 21 -8.74 -13.83 10.49
N GLY A 22 -8.04 -13.90 9.35
CA GLY A 22 -7.16 -15.01 9.04
C GLY A 22 -6.02 -15.21 10.06
N PHE A 23 -5.45 -14.12 10.56
CA PHE A 23 -4.48 -14.17 11.66
C PHE A 23 -5.11 -14.72 12.95
N ILE A 24 -6.30 -14.26 13.34
CA ILE A 24 -7.00 -14.72 14.55
C ILE A 24 -7.27 -16.23 14.46
N ASP A 25 -7.75 -16.70 13.31
CA ASP A 25 -8.04 -18.12 13.09
C ASP A 25 -6.75 -18.95 13.13
N GLN A 26 -5.69 -18.51 12.46
CA GLN A 26 -4.43 -19.24 12.35
C GLN A 26 -3.69 -19.35 13.69
N TYR A 27 -3.68 -18.27 14.47
CA TYR A 27 -2.91 -18.17 15.71
C TYR A 27 -3.76 -18.35 16.96
N HIS A 28 -5.06 -18.67 16.80
CA HIS A 28 -6.02 -18.81 17.88
C HIS A 28 -6.01 -17.61 18.84
N ALA A 29 -5.91 -16.40 18.23
CA ALA A 29 -5.83 -15.17 19.00
C ALA A 29 -7.15 -14.92 19.74
N ALA A 30 -7.07 -14.69 21.04
CA ALA A 30 -8.22 -14.52 21.92
C ALA A 30 -8.25 -13.15 22.56
N GLU A 31 -9.39 -12.78 23.16
CA GLU A 31 -9.54 -11.51 23.86
C GLU A 31 -9.26 -10.30 22.96
N ASN A 32 -9.87 -10.30 21.76
CA ASN A 32 -9.60 -9.34 20.72
C ASN A 32 -10.53 -8.12 20.81
N ALA A 33 -9.96 -6.91 20.68
CA ALA A 33 -10.67 -5.68 20.44
C ALA A 33 -10.18 -5.04 19.13
N ALA A 34 -11.00 -4.25 18.47
CA ALA A 34 -10.64 -3.58 17.23
C ALA A 34 -10.88 -2.07 17.28
N VAL A 35 -10.02 -1.32 16.62
CA VAL A 35 -10.18 0.10 16.36
C VAL A 35 -10.18 0.34 14.86
N VAL A 36 -11.30 0.82 14.34
CA VAL A 36 -11.45 1.20 12.94
C VAL A 36 -11.16 2.68 12.82
N PHE A 37 -10.05 3.03 12.15
CA PHE A 37 -9.75 4.40 11.80
C PHE A 37 -10.39 4.77 10.47
N TYR A 38 -11.05 5.92 10.45
CA TYR A 38 -11.66 6.43 9.23
C TYR A 38 -11.51 7.96 9.11
N THR A 39 -11.68 8.49 7.89
CA THR A 39 -11.74 9.92 7.59
C THR A 39 -13.07 10.27 6.95
N VAL A 40 -13.38 11.56 6.78
CA VAL A 40 -14.62 11.97 6.08
C VAL A 40 -14.70 11.43 4.66
N ARG A 41 -13.54 11.28 4.00
CA ARG A 41 -13.47 10.74 2.62
C ARG A 41 -13.73 9.24 2.55
N ASN A 42 -13.63 8.51 3.66
CA ASN A 42 -13.72 7.05 3.69
C ASN A 42 -14.92 6.56 4.51
N LEU A 43 -16.01 7.30 4.57
CA LEU A 43 -17.20 6.89 5.34
C LEU A 43 -17.80 5.56 4.86
N GLY A 44 -17.74 5.28 3.55
CA GLY A 44 -18.19 4.00 2.99
C GLY A 44 -17.43 2.79 3.53
N VAL A 45 -16.16 2.96 3.91
CA VAL A 45 -15.36 1.89 4.53
C VAL A 45 -15.97 1.42 5.85
N VAL A 46 -16.51 2.34 6.66
CA VAL A 46 -17.13 1.99 7.94
C VAL A 46 -18.34 1.10 7.74
N SER A 47 -19.19 1.38 6.74
CA SER A 47 -20.37 0.55 6.44
C SER A 47 -19.97 -0.82 5.93
N ASN A 48 -18.95 -0.92 5.08
CA ASN A 48 -18.44 -2.18 4.56
C ASN A 48 -17.79 -3.05 5.65
N ILE A 49 -16.98 -2.43 6.52
CA ILE A 49 -16.39 -3.13 7.68
C ILE A 49 -17.50 -3.64 8.61
N LYS A 50 -18.55 -2.84 8.87
CA LYS A 50 -19.68 -3.27 9.71
C LYS A 50 -20.41 -4.49 9.15
N LYS A 51 -20.56 -4.59 7.82
CA LYS A 51 -21.17 -5.74 7.16
C LYS A 51 -20.33 -7.00 7.31
N GLU A 52 -19.01 -6.88 7.22
CA GLU A 52 -18.08 -8.02 7.31
C GLU A 52 -17.83 -8.48 8.78
N LEU A 53 -18.06 -7.62 9.77
CA LEU A 53 -17.79 -7.88 11.19
C LEU A 53 -18.79 -8.84 11.88
N GLN A 54 -19.65 -9.53 11.13
CA GLN A 54 -20.72 -10.40 11.72
C GLN A 54 -20.20 -11.71 12.37
N GLY A 55 -18.88 -11.95 12.35
CA GLY A 55 -18.28 -13.25 12.71
C GLY A 55 -17.83 -13.44 14.16
N GLY A 56 -18.10 -12.52 15.10
CA GLY A 56 -17.73 -12.71 16.52
C GLY A 56 -16.23 -12.65 16.84
N TYR A 57 -15.39 -12.20 15.92
CA TYR A 57 -13.93 -12.11 16.10
C TYR A 57 -13.49 -11.13 17.18
N PHE A 58 -14.30 -10.14 17.49
CA PHE A 58 -13.96 -9.06 18.41
C PHE A 58 -15.01 -8.88 19.49
N LYS A 59 -14.56 -8.70 20.73
CA LYS A 59 -15.42 -8.36 21.86
C LYS A 59 -15.99 -6.94 21.78
N ASP A 60 -15.20 -6.04 21.20
CA ASP A 60 -15.54 -4.62 21.03
C ASP A 60 -14.91 -4.06 19.75
N VAL A 61 -15.63 -3.15 19.10
CA VAL A 61 -15.16 -2.46 17.90
C VAL A 61 -15.41 -0.97 18.05
N GLN A 62 -14.33 -0.21 18.13
CA GLN A 62 -14.37 1.23 18.27
C GLN A 62 -14.14 1.92 16.93
N TYR A 63 -14.94 2.93 16.62
CA TYR A 63 -14.81 3.71 15.40
C TYR A 63 -14.22 5.08 15.71
N VAL A 64 -13.01 5.37 15.23
CA VAL A 64 -12.27 6.59 15.55
C VAL A 64 -12.02 7.39 14.28
N ARG A 65 -12.65 8.56 14.21
CA ARG A 65 -12.43 9.50 13.10
C ARG A 65 -11.07 10.19 13.25
N LEU A 66 -10.23 10.07 12.21
CA LEU A 66 -8.97 10.78 12.10
C LEU A 66 -9.14 12.09 11.31
N PRO A 67 -8.31 13.10 11.55
CA PRO A 67 -8.27 14.30 10.71
C PRO A 67 -7.75 13.95 9.32
N GLU A 68 -8.32 14.58 8.27
CA GLU A 68 -7.97 14.28 6.87
C GLU A 68 -6.51 14.60 6.53
N LYS A 69 -5.94 15.61 7.15
CA LYS A 69 -4.53 15.99 7.01
C LYS A 69 -3.81 15.68 8.32
N LEU A 70 -3.44 14.43 8.51
CA LEU A 70 -2.61 14.01 9.65
C LEU A 70 -1.23 14.67 9.65
N LEU A 71 -0.74 15.04 8.47
CA LEU A 71 0.57 15.67 8.24
C LEU A 71 0.52 17.20 8.28
N ASP A 72 -0.62 17.80 8.65
CA ASP A 72 -0.66 19.24 8.85
C ASP A 72 0.28 19.59 10.01
N GLU A 73 1.39 20.23 9.71
CA GLU A 73 2.55 20.45 10.60
C GLU A 73 2.29 21.35 11.80
N SER A 74 1.05 21.75 12.04
CA SER A 74 0.72 22.57 13.21
C SER A 74 0.93 21.76 14.50
N LYS A 75 1.83 22.22 15.36
CA LYS A 75 2.18 21.60 16.66
C LYS A 75 0.93 21.32 17.52
N SER A 76 -0.11 22.15 17.42
CA SER A 76 -1.33 22.01 18.19
C SER A 76 -2.16 20.78 17.77
N LYS A 77 -2.34 20.57 16.47
CA LYS A 77 -3.11 19.43 15.94
C LYS A 77 -2.44 18.09 16.22
N SER A 78 -1.12 18.02 16.06
CA SER A 78 -0.34 16.82 16.38
C SER A 78 -0.38 16.46 17.86
N LYS A 79 -0.38 17.48 18.75
CA LYS A 79 -0.52 17.28 20.20
C LYS A 79 -1.90 16.73 20.55
N VAL A 80 -2.96 17.32 20.00
CA VAL A 80 -4.35 16.86 20.23
C VAL A 80 -4.54 15.42 19.76
N LEU A 81 -4.04 15.08 18.55
CA LEU A 81 -4.09 13.72 18.04
C LEU A 81 -3.34 12.75 18.95
N TYR A 82 -2.11 13.11 19.37
CA TYR A 82 -1.33 12.27 20.27
C TYR A 82 -2.09 12.00 21.58
N GLN A 83 -2.65 13.03 22.21
CA GLN A 83 -3.42 12.88 23.45
C GLN A 83 -4.65 11.99 23.27
N ARG A 84 -5.37 12.16 22.15
CA ARG A 84 -6.53 11.33 21.82
C ARG A 84 -6.14 9.85 21.66
N LEU A 85 -5.04 9.56 20.98
CA LEU A 85 -4.53 8.20 20.83
C LEU A 85 -3.98 7.62 22.14
N GLU A 86 -3.34 8.46 22.98
CA GLU A 86 -2.88 8.07 24.32
C GLU A 86 -4.08 7.67 25.23
N ASN A 87 -5.17 8.44 25.19
CA ASN A 87 -6.40 8.07 25.89
C ASN A 87 -7.00 6.77 25.35
N LEU A 88 -7.08 6.62 24.03
CA LEU A 88 -7.59 5.41 23.39
C LEU A 88 -6.82 4.17 23.87
N ILE A 89 -5.49 4.20 23.87
CA ILE A 89 -4.65 3.07 24.31
C ILE A 89 -4.80 2.82 25.82
N ARG A 90 -4.87 3.89 26.63
CA ARG A 90 -5.09 3.75 28.06
C ARG A 90 -6.45 3.12 28.36
N ASP A 91 -7.52 3.63 27.75
CA ASP A 91 -8.88 3.16 28.00
C ASP A 91 -9.06 1.69 27.56
N ASN A 92 -8.40 1.28 26.44
CA ASN A 92 -8.34 -0.13 26.02
C ASN A 92 -7.46 -0.96 26.97
N GLY A 93 -6.35 -0.41 27.47
CA GLY A 93 -5.48 -1.08 28.46
C GLY A 93 -6.21 -1.36 29.77
N GLU A 94 -7.02 -0.42 30.25
CA GLU A 94 -7.83 -0.58 31.46
C GLU A 94 -8.99 -1.58 31.25
N LYS A 95 -9.69 -1.46 30.12
CA LYS A 95 -10.89 -2.28 29.82
C LYS A 95 -10.54 -3.71 29.39
N TYR A 96 -9.51 -3.89 28.55
CA TYR A 96 -9.19 -5.17 27.90
C TYR A 96 -7.82 -5.74 28.28
N LYS A 97 -7.09 -5.08 29.17
CA LYS A 97 -5.72 -5.46 29.58
C LYS A 97 -4.76 -5.60 28.39
N THR A 98 -4.91 -4.75 27.37
CA THR A 98 -4.18 -4.83 26.11
C THR A 98 -2.68 -4.99 26.30
N LYS A 99 -2.12 -6.07 25.78
CA LYS A 99 -0.68 -6.37 25.78
C LYS A 99 -0.07 -6.28 24.39
N ASN A 100 -0.89 -6.49 23.36
CA ASN A 100 -0.44 -6.52 21.98
C ASN A 100 -1.24 -5.54 21.13
N LEU A 101 -0.55 -4.67 20.41
CA LEU A 101 -1.11 -3.85 19.34
C LEU A 101 -0.73 -4.48 18.00
N PHE A 102 -1.71 -4.65 17.12
CA PHE A 102 -1.51 -5.12 15.76
C PHE A 102 -1.87 -4.03 14.76
N LEU A 103 -0.94 -3.72 13.86
CA LEU A 103 -1.09 -2.76 12.77
C LEU A 103 -0.98 -3.49 11.43
N CYS A 104 -1.72 -3.07 10.41
CA CYS A 104 -1.62 -3.67 9.07
C CYS A 104 -0.66 -2.92 8.14
N MET A 105 -0.18 -1.76 8.53
CA MET A 105 0.75 -0.94 7.73
C MET A 105 1.79 -0.23 8.61
N PRO A 106 3.06 -0.20 8.21
CA PRO A 106 4.09 0.60 8.89
C PRO A 106 3.97 2.09 8.54
N ASN A 107 2.76 2.65 8.58
CA ASN A 107 2.48 4.01 8.14
C ASN A 107 2.88 5.05 9.21
N ALA A 108 3.36 6.19 8.75
CA ALA A 108 3.67 7.34 9.61
C ALA A 108 2.50 7.76 10.52
N HIS A 109 1.25 7.52 10.09
CA HIS A 109 0.06 7.78 10.89
C HIS A 109 0.03 7.01 12.21
N TYR A 110 0.61 5.81 12.23
CA TYR A 110 0.63 4.94 13.41
C TYR A 110 1.85 5.15 14.31
N SER A 111 2.80 6.01 13.92
CA SER A 111 4.01 6.26 14.71
C SER A 111 3.74 6.82 16.11
N PHE A 112 2.59 7.46 16.31
CA PHE A 112 2.18 7.87 17.66
C PHE A 112 1.69 6.69 18.48
N LEU A 113 0.94 5.77 17.88
CA LEU A 113 0.51 4.53 18.54
C LEU A 113 1.72 3.71 18.98
N GLU A 114 2.70 3.51 18.09
CA GLU A 114 3.95 2.83 18.44
C GLU A 114 4.62 3.46 19.67
N LYS A 115 4.82 4.79 19.69
CA LYS A 115 5.46 5.48 20.80
C LYS A 115 4.67 5.36 22.11
N ILE A 116 3.34 5.42 22.02
CA ILE A 116 2.45 5.28 23.18
C ILE A 116 2.50 3.85 23.71
N CYS A 117 2.44 2.84 22.81
CA CYS A 117 2.51 1.43 23.18
C CYS A 117 3.84 1.07 23.82
N LYS A 118 4.97 1.47 23.23
CA LYS A 118 6.30 1.25 23.81
C LYS A 118 6.44 1.89 25.20
N LYS A 119 5.87 3.09 25.41
CA LYS A 119 5.85 3.74 26.73
C LYS A 119 5.06 2.94 27.78
N ASN A 120 4.05 2.19 27.35
CA ASN A 120 3.17 1.40 28.23
C ASN A 120 3.51 -0.11 28.23
N ASN A 121 4.66 -0.51 27.70
CA ASN A 121 5.10 -1.92 27.58
C ASN A 121 4.09 -2.79 26.81
N ILE A 122 3.43 -2.22 25.78
CA ILE A 122 2.55 -2.92 24.87
C ILE A 122 3.37 -3.28 23.63
N SER A 123 3.38 -4.55 23.28
CA SER A 123 4.04 -5.06 22.07
C SER A 123 3.39 -4.51 20.80
N VAL A 124 4.19 -4.14 19.80
CA VAL A 124 3.71 -3.58 18.53
C VAL A 124 4.04 -4.55 17.41
N ASN A 125 3.02 -5.10 16.79
CA ASN A 125 3.11 -6.14 15.80
C ASN A 125 2.56 -5.69 14.45
N LEU A 126 3.07 -6.26 13.37
CA LEU A 126 2.63 -5.99 12.00
C LEU A 126 1.95 -7.23 11.42
N ILE A 127 0.75 -7.06 10.88
CA ILE A 127 0.08 -8.03 10.01
C ILE A 127 0.12 -7.47 8.58
N GLU A 128 0.45 -8.29 7.63
CA GLU A 128 0.50 -7.91 6.23
C GLU A 128 -0.84 -7.32 5.74
N GLU A 129 -0.78 -6.18 5.03
CA GLU A 129 -1.93 -5.64 4.31
C GLU A 129 -1.98 -6.15 2.86
N GLY A 130 -0.84 -6.48 2.33
CA GLY A 130 -0.61 -6.84 0.93
C GLY A 130 0.73 -6.31 0.44
N LEU A 131 0.88 -6.13 -0.87
CA LEU A 131 2.11 -5.64 -1.50
C LEU A 131 2.64 -4.33 -0.94
N ALA A 132 1.76 -3.45 -0.50
CA ALA A 132 2.15 -2.17 0.07
C ALA A 132 3.09 -2.34 1.27
N THR A 133 2.91 -3.40 2.05
CA THR A 133 3.78 -3.75 3.19
C THR A 133 5.23 -3.96 2.73
N TYR A 134 5.46 -4.81 1.73
CA TYR A 134 6.80 -5.08 1.21
C TYR A 134 7.43 -3.87 0.53
N ARG A 135 6.62 -3.09 -0.23
CA ARG A 135 7.09 -1.89 -0.92
C ARG A 135 7.67 -0.84 0.02
N ILE A 136 7.06 -0.66 1.18
CA ILE A 136 7.52 0.31 2.17
C ILE A 136 8.90 -0.09 2.69
N PHE A 137 9.10 -1.35 3.02
CA PHE A 137 10.39 -1.85 3.50
C PHE A 137 11.47 -1.86 2.42
N LEU A 138 11.11 -2.16 1.16
CA LEU A 138 12.02 -2.07 0.02
C LEU A 138 12.54 -0.63 -0.14
N LYS A 139 11.66 0.37 -0.14
CA LYS A 139 12.06 1.79 -0.22
C LYS A 139 12.97 2.22 0.92
N GLU A 140 12.69 1.78 2.13
CA GLU A 140 13.54 2.10 3.28
C GLU A 140 14.94 1.51 3.13
N LYS A 141 15.06 0.29 2.59
CA LYS A 141 16.33 -0.37 2.28
C LYS A 141 17.13 0.41 1.24
N ASP A 142 16.48 0.85 0.15
CA ASP A 142 17.13 1.61 -0.92
C ASP A 142 17.58 3.00 -0.45
N GLU A 143 16.74 3.71 0.31
CA GLU A 143 17.14 4.99 0.89
C GLU A 143 18.33 4.87 1.85
N LYS A 144 18.41 3.79 2.62
CA LYS A 144 19.56 3.54 3.50
C LYS A 144 20.83 3.26 2.68
N ASN A 145 20.74 2.46 1.62
CA ASN A 145 21.86 2.16 0.74
C ASN A 145 22.37 3.43 0.01
N HIS A 146 21.48 4.26 -0.52
CA HIS A 146 21.85 5.55 -1.13
C HIS A 146 22.49 6.53 -0.13
N LYS A 147 22.06 6.51 1.14
CA LYS A 147 22.65 7.37 2.19
C LYS A 147 24.07 6.93 2.59
N ILE A 148 24.43 5.66 2.45
CA ILE A 148 25.78 5.17 2.76
C ILE A 148 26.80 5.68 1.73
N GLY A 149 26.49 5.65 0.42
CA GLY A 149 27.39 6.15 -0.63
C GLY A 149 27.55 7.69 -0.64
N ALA A 150 26.56 8.44 -0.18
CA ALA A 150 26.59 9.92 -0.10
C ALA A 150 27.14 10.44 1.24
N LYS A 151 27.35 9.56 2.25
CA LYS A 151 27.78 9.98 3.60
C LYS A 151 29.19 10.52 3.63
N ASP A 152 30.13 9.96 2.85
CA ASP A 152 31.53 10.36 2.91
C ASP A 152 31.81 11.74 2.30
N LEU A 153 31.12 12.07 1.20
CA LEU A 153 31.25 13.42 0.59
C LEU A 153 30.50 14.48 1.42
N ARG A 154 29.28 14.15 1.90
CA ARG A 154 28.50 15.05 2.75
C ARG A 154 29.09 15.23 4.15
N ALA A 155 29.81 14.25 4.70
CA ALA A 155 30.43 14.36 6.01
C ALA A 155 31.53 15.43 6.02
N ASN A 156 32.35 15.49 4.99
CA ASN A 156 33.41 16.51 4.85
C ASN A 156 32.83 17.91 4.59
N VAL A 157 31.85 18.03 3.70
CA VAL A 157 31.13 19.28 3.44
C VAL A 157 30.37 19.75 4.69
N LYS A 158 29.67 18.86 5.39
CA LYS A 158 29.00 19.18 6.67
C LYS A 158 29.97 19.60 7.77
N ARG A 159 31.18 19.07 7.80
CA ARG A 159 32.18 19.42 8.80
C ARG A 159 32.70 20.85 8.58
N ILE A 160 32.93 21.26 7.32
CA ILE A 160 33.30 22.62 6.95
C ILE A 160 32.12 23.58 7.23
N PHE A 161 30.90 23.24 6.78
CA PHE A 161 29.71 24.05 7.06
C PHE A 161 29.37 24.15 8.57
N ARG A 162 29.58 23.08 9.35
CA ARG A 162 29.42 23.14 10.82
C ARG A 162 30.45 24.06 11.48
N SER A 163 31.66 24.10 10.96
CA SER A 163 32.70 24.99 11.50
C SER A 163 32.35 26.44 11.19
N LEU A 164 31.98 26.76 9.94
CA LEU A 164 31.51 28.07 9.54
C LEU A 164 30.22 28.48 10.27
N TYR A 165 29.27 27.55 10.40
CA TYR A 165 28.02 27.79 11.12
C TYR A 165 28.25 28.08 12.62
N LYS A 166 29.22 27.41 13.27
CA LYS A 166 29.57 27.71 14.67
C LYS A 166 30.12 29.09 14.83
N VAL A 167 31.00 29.57 13.89
CA VAL A 167 31.53 30.93 13.94
C VAL A 167 30.40 31.95 13.70
N PHE A 168 29.55 31.70 12.68
CA PHE A 168 28.40 32.56 12.40
C PHE A 168 27.35 32.58 13.54
N ALA A 169 27.07 31.41 14.13
CA ALA A 169 26.16 31.28 15.26
C ALA A 169 26.68 32.01 16.52
N SER A 170 27.99 31.96 16.75
CA SER A 170 28.62 32.69 17.86
C SER A 170 28.54 34.20 17.66
N LEU A 171 28.73 34.70 16.42
CA LEU A 171 28.56 36.12 16.09
C LEU A 171 27.10 36.56 16.23
N ILE A 172 26.14 35.76 15.76
CA ILE A 172 24.71 36.04 15.91
C ILE A 172 24.32 36.01 17.39
N GLU A 173 24.83 35.05 18.17
CA GLU A 173 24.58 34.96 19.60
C GLU A 173 25.12 36.15 20.36
N LEU A 174 26.32 36.65 19.97
CA LEU A 174 26.91 37.86 20.53
C LEU A 174 26.02 39.09 20.21
N PHE A 175 25.52 39.18 18.95
CA PHE A 175 24.67 40.29 18.50
C PHE A 175 23.30 40.26 19.21
N ILE A 176 22.69 39.08 19.38
CA ILE A 176 21.44 38.90 20.09
C ILE A 176 21.59 39.18 21.59
N ASN A 177 22.72 38.81 22.19
CA ASN A 177 23.01 39.15 23.57
C ASN A 177 23.16 40.65 23.78
N LEU A 178 23.78 41.34 22.81
CA LEU A 178 23.90 42.78 22.84
C LEU A 178 22.52 43.48 22.76
N ILE A 179 21.67 43.04 21.85
CA ILE A 179 20.27 43.50 21.71
C ILE A 179 19.46 43.19 22.98
N SER A 180 19.63 42.00 23.55
CA SER A 180 18.96 41.55 24.75
C SER A 180 19.35 42.41 25.99
N LEU A 181 20.61 42.83 26.00
CA LEU A 181 21.11 43.75 27.06
C LEU A 181 20.47 45.16 26.94
N ILE A 182 20.30 45.63 25.70
CA ILE A 182 19.70 46.96 25.43
C ILE A 182 18.17 46.93 25.65
N THR A 183 17.48 45.89 25.23
CA THR A 183 16.01 45.83 25.26
C THR A 183 15.45 45.17 26.48
N ARG A 184 16.27 44.56 27.35
CA ARG A 184 15.86 43.75 28.51
C ARG A 184 14.92 42.58 28.16
N ILE A 185 14.81 42.21 26.88
CA ILE A 185 13.98 41.09 26.38
C ILE A 185 14.87 39.88 26.10
N ASN A 186 14.59 38.75 26.72
CA ASN A 186 15.35 37.53 26.49
C ASN A 186 14.92 36.86 25.15
N ILE A 187 15.40 37.41 24.03
CA ILE A 187 15.08 36.99 22.65
C ILE A 187 15.52 35.53 22.42
N LEU A 188 16.65 35.11 23.00
CA LEU A 188 17.16 33.72 22.91
C LEU A 188 16.18 32.71 23.50
N TYR A 189 15.48 33.05 24.58
CA TYR A 189 14.45 32.19 25.17
C TYR A 189 13.30 31.95 24.18
N TYR A 190 12.83 32.99 23.49
CA TYR A 190 11.75 32.88 22.52
C TYR A 190 12.18 32.12 21.26
N ILE A 191 13.41 32.34 20.78
CA ILE A 191 13.98 31.62 19.63
C ILE A 191 14.14 30.13 19.97
N ARG A 192 14.70 29.76 21.13
CA ARG A 192 14.80 28.36 21.57
C ARG A 192 13.42 27.72 21.69
N LYS A 193 12.44 28.42 22.23
CA LYS A 193 11.06 27.93 22.34
C LYS A 193 10.39 27.72 20.96
N LEU A 194 10.79 28.49 19.94
CA LEU A 194 10.32 28.32 18.55
C LEU A 194 11.04 27.17 17.81
N ILE A 195 12.31 26.94 18.13
CA ILE A 195 13.16 25.94 17.44
C ILE A 195 12.97 24.52 18.05
N ASP A 196 12.75 24.43 19.35
CA ASP A 196 12.52 23.14 20.03
C ASP A 196 11.13 22.59 19.70
N LYS A 197 11.02 21.93 18.53
CA LYS A 197 9.90 21.02 18.28
C LYS A 197 10.09 19.81 19.18
N PRO A 198 9.21 19.55 20.16
CA PRO A 198 9.36 18.38 21.00
C PRO A 198 9.33 17.13 20.09
N LYS A 199 10.42 16.34 20.10
CA LYS A 199 10.60 15.10 19.31
C LYS A 199 9.40 14.14 19.48
N LYS A 200 8.68 14.23 20.59
CA LYS A 200 7.47 13.47 20.93
C LYS A 200 6.37 13.54 19.86
N TYR A 201 6.24 14.65 19.13
CA TYR A 201 5.18 14.86 18.14
C TYR A 201 5.67 14.79 16.69
N LYS A 202 6.85 14.22 16.44
CA LYS A 202 7.31 13.94 15.08
C LYS A 202 6.72 12.64 14.58
N TYR A 203 6.17 12.67 13.37
CA TYR A 203 5.79 11.48 12.62
C TYR A 203 7.03 10.81 12.03
N GLY A 204 6.99 9.51 11.88
CA GLY A 204 8.03 8.71 11.21
C GLY A 204 7.45 7.38 10.76
N LEU A 205 8.13 6.70 9.85
CA LEU A 205 7.81 5.32 9.54
C LEU A 205 8.13 4.44 10.76
N ILE A 206 7.29 3.45 10.98
CA ILE A 206 7.54 2.40 11.97
C ILE A 206 8.39 1.34 11.27
N SER A 207 9.58 1.09 11.77
CA SER A 207 10.48 0.06 11.21
C SER A 207 10.83 -1.04 12.21
N ASP A 208 10.42 -0.87 13.45
CA ASP A 208 10.78 -1.73 14.57
C ASP A 208 9.51 -2.35 15.18
N PHE A 209 9.22 -3.58 14.78
CA PHE A 209 8.09 -4.38 15.25
C PHE A 209 8.61 -5.56 16.07
N ASP A 210 7.89 -5.89 17.14
CA ASP A 210 8.20 -7.06 17.97
C ASP A 210 7.95 -8.36 17.19
N SER A 211 6.89 -8.41 16.39
CA SER A 211 6.61 -9.52 15.46
C SER A 211 6.01 -9.00 14.16
N VAL A 212 6.29 -9.72 13.07
CA VAL A 212 5.79 -9.43 11.72
C VAL A 212 5.18 -10.70 11.13
N TYR A 213 3.91 -10.64 10.75
CA TYR A 213 3.14 -11.75 10.20
C TYR A 213 2.85 -11.48 8.73
N VAL A 214 3.45 -12.28 7.84
CA VAL A 214 3.43 -12.05 6.39
C VAL A 214 3.36 -13.35 5.59
N CYS A 215 2.77 -13.31 4.41
CA CYS A 215 2.66 -14.47 3.53
C CYS A 215 4.01 -14.93 2.94
N TYR A 216 4.99 -14.03 2.88
CA TYR A 216 6.34 -14.33 2.37
C TYR A 216 7.41 -13.93 3.41
N PRO A 217 7.59 -14.75 4.46
CA PRO A 217 8.49 -14.42 5.58
C PRO A 217 9.96 -14.28 5.16
N GLU A 218 10.45 -15.11 4.25
CA GLU A 218 11.86 -15.04 3.80
C GLU A 218 12.14 -13.75 3.02
N LEU A 219 11.20 -13.32 2.19
CA LEU A 219 11.31 -12.03 1.53
C LEU A 219 11.32 -10.89 2.56
N MET A 220 10.39 -10.91 3.53
CA MET A 220 10.34 -9.88 4.57
C MET A 220 11.63 -9.81 5.39
N LYS A 221 12.22 -10.94 5.78
CA LYS A 221 13.53 -11.00 6.45
C LYS A 221 14.64 -10.34 5.61
N SER A 222 14.59 -10.52 4.29
CA SER A 222 15.56 -9.91 3.38
C SER A 222 15.41 -8.39 3.27
N LEU A 223 14.19 -7.87 3.41
CA LEU A 223 13.85 -6.45 3.30
C LEU A 223 14.00 -5.71 4.64
N ASN A 224 13.60 -6.33 5.74
CA ASN A 224 13.59 -5.71 7.07
C ASN A 224 14.49 -6.48 8.06
N LYS A 225 15.73 -6.03 8.19
CA LYS A 225 16.71 -6.60 9.13
C LYS A 225 16.40 -6.31 10.62
N HIS A 226 15.44 -5.43 10.88
CA HIS A 226 15.10 -5.02 12.24
C HIS A 226 13.86 -5.76 12.79
N ALA A 227 13.18 -6.56 11.97
CA ALA A 227 12.12 -7.42 12.46
C ALA A 227 12.74 -8.59 13.22
N SER A 228 12.59 -8.60 14.53
CA SER A 228 13.16 -9.61 15.42
C SER A 228 12.49 -10.98 15.24
N ASN A 229 11.20 -10.98 14.90
CA ASN A 229 10.39 -12.18 14.75
C ASN A 229 9.48 -12.07 13.53
N VAL A 230 9.82 -12.77 12.44
CA VAL A 230 9.01 -12.82 11.21
C VAL A 230 8.37 -14.20 11.11
N GLN A 231 7.06 -14.24 11.08
CA GLN A 231 6.25 -15.46 11.05
C GLN A 231 5.40 -15.53 9.78
N GLU A 232 5.08 -16.75 9.35
CA GLU A 232 4.24 -16.96 8.18
C GLU A 232 2.76 -16.69 8.53
N LEU A 233 2.13 -15.81 7.78
CA LEU A 233 0.69 -15.65 7.73
C LEU A 233 0.17 -16.44 6.53
N LYS A 234 -0.71 -17.38 6.74
CA LYS A 234 -1.43 -18.05 5.66
C LYS A 234 -2.36 -17.04 4.99
N PHE A 235 -2.31 -16.99 3.68
CA PHE A 235 -3.20 -16.11 2.94
C PHE A 235 -4.65 -16.55 3.18
N ASN A 236 -5.45 -15.62 3.70
CA ASN A 236 -6.86 -15.88 3.99
C ASN A 236 -7.70 -15.56 2.75
N TYR A 237 -8.16 -16.58 2.07
CA TYR A 237 -9.10 -16.48 0.96
C TYR A 237 -10.32 -17.35 1.24
N LYS A 238 -11.40 -17.02 0.56
CA LYS A 238 -12.63 -17.79 0.62
C LYS A 238 -13.03 -18.13 -0.80
N ASP A 239 -13.11 -19.41 -1.11
CA ASP A 239 -13.68 -19.80 -2.40
C ASP A 239 -15.14 -19.30 -2.47
N GLU A 240 -15.40 -18.46 -3.47
CA GLU A 240 -16.75 -18.02 -3.78
C GLU A 240 -17.35 -19.02 -4.77
N ASP A 241 -18.55 -19.52 -4.44
CA ASP A 241 -19.30 -20.42 -5.35
C ASP A 241 -19.95 -19.59 -6.50
N ILE A 242 -19.11 -18.81 -7.17
CA ILE A 242 -19.48 -17.95 -8.29
C ILE A 242 -18.85 -18.52 -9.54
N LYS A 243 -19.66 -19.12 -10.38
CA LYS A 243 -19.23 -19.69 -11.66
C LYS A 243 -19.56 -18.74 -12.79
N PHE A 244 -18.55 -18.28 -13.53
CA PHE A 244 -18.69 -17.44 -14.71
C PHE A 244 -18.10 -18.08 -15.98
N THR A 245 -17.39 -19.21 -15.83
CA THR A 245 -16.87 -19.98 -16.95
C THR A 245 -17.83 -21.10 -17.32
N SER A 246 -18.06 -21.32 -18.62
CA SER A 246 -18.96 -22.36 -19.13
C SER A 246 -18.29 -23.71 -19.31
N ASP A 247 -16.98 -23.73 -19.53
CA ASP A 247 -16.19 -24.93 -19.79
C ASP A 247 -15.19 -25.21 -18.67
N GLU A 248 -15.29 -26.38 -18.06
CA GLU A 248 -14.37 -26.84 -17.00
C GLU A 248 -13.01 -27.30 -17.57
N ASP A 249 -12.97 -27.66 -18.86
CA ASP A 249 -11.78 -28.19 -19.53
C ASP A 249 -10.94 -27.11 -20.24
N GLU A 250 -11.43 -25.89 -20.39
CA GLU A 250 -10.67 -24.78 -20.97
C GLU A 250 -9.74 -24.11 -19.95
N GLU A 251 -8.53 -23.77 -20.41
CA GLU A 251 -7.63 -22.88 -19.67
C GLU A 251 -8.18 -21.47 -19.65
N ASN A 252 -8.66 -21.02 -18.49
CA ASN A 252 -9.26 -19.71 -18.33
C ASN A 252 -8.22 -18.68 -17.89
N ILE A 253 -8.18 -17.56 -18.58
CA ILE A 253 -7.27 -16.45 -18.32
C ILE A 253 -8.05 -15.32 -17.66
N LEU A 254 -7.59 -14.85 -16.49
CA LEU A 254 -8.15 -13.73 -15.79
C LEU A 254 -7.24 -12.50 -15.93
N PHE A 255 -7.74 -11.44 -16.55
CA PHE A 255 -7.07 -10.14 -16.54
C PHE A 255 -7.64 -9.26 -15.42
N ILE A 256 -6.75 -8.70 -14.59
CA ILE A 256 -7.13 -7.80 -13.50
C ILE A 256 -6.74 -6.39 -13.85
N ASN A 257 -7.75 -5.57 -14.12
CA ASN A 257 -7.56 -4.19 -14.55
C ASN A 257 -7.03 -3.30 -13.43
N GLN A 258 -6.12 -2.40 -13.81
CA GLN A 258 -5.59 -1.34 -12.94
C GLN A 258 -5.25 -0.13 -13.79
N LYS A 259 -5.89 1.01 -13.51
CA LYS A 259 -5.65 2.27 -14.23
C LYS A 259 -4.66 3.15 -13.46
N TYR A 260 -3.60 3.58 -14.12
CA TYR A 260 -2.53 4.39 -13.53
C TYR A 260 -2.48 5.81 -14.10
N GLY A 261 -3.58 6.57 -13.96
CA GLY A 261 -3.62 7.97 -14.39
C GLY A 261 -3.66 8.19 -15.92
N VAL A 262 -3.73 7.11 -16.70
CA VAL A 262 -3.94 7.14 -18.16
C VAL A 262 -5.45 7.24 -18.42
N ARG A 263 -5.89 8.03 -19.39
CA ARG A 263 -7.31 8.12 -19.74
C ARG A 263 -7.79 6.78 -20.31
N TYR A 264 -9.05 6.40 -20.09
CA TYR A 264 -9.60 5.11 -20.54
C TYR A 264 -9.45 4.88 -22.04
N LYS A 265 -9.63 5.93 -22.85
CA LYS A 265 -9.48 5.87 -24.30
C LYS A 265 -8.08 5.48 -24.79
N GLU A 266 -7.03 5.74 -24.01
CA GLU A 266 -5.68 5.26 -24.29
C GLU A 266 -5.37 3.96 -23.55
N HIS A 267 -5.91 3.80 -22.34
CA HIS A 267 -5.63 2.68 -21.48
C HIS A 267 -6.05 1.34 -22.10
N PHE A 268 -7.32 1.22 -22.53
CA PHE A 268 -7.85 -0.04 -23.05
C PHE A 268 -7.18 -0.47 -24.36
N PRO A 269 -7.00 0.40 -25.38
CA PRO A 269 -6.27 -0.01 -26.58
C PRO A 269 -4.85 -0.47 -26.31
N ILE A 270 -4.12 0.16 -25.37
CA ILE A 270 -2.78 -0.27 -24.98
C ILE A 270 -2.83 -1.66 -24.33
N VAL A 271 -3.73 -1.89 -23.38
CA VAL A 271 -3.89 -3.19 -22.71
C VAL A 271 -4.26 -4.27 -23.71
N PHE A 272 -5.24 -4.04 -24.58
CA PHE A 272 -5.70 -5.04 -25.54
C PHE A 272 -4.62 -5.37 -26.57
N SER A 273 -3.88 -4.37 -27.03
CA SER A 273 -2.75 -4.62 -27.95
C SER A 273 -1.65 -5.46 -27.28
N ILE A 274 -1.41 -5.29 -25.98
CA ILE A 274 -0.45 -6.13 -25.24
C ILE A 274 -0.99 -7.56 -25.14
N LEU A 275 -2.24 -7.75 -24.78
CA LEU A 275 -2.87 -9.08 -24.68
C LEU A 275 -2.84 -9.82 -26.02
N GLN A 276 -3.12 -9.11 -27.13
CA GLN A 276 -3.03 -9.67 -28.48
C GLN A 276 -1.59 -10.09 -28.85
N ASP A 277 -0.59 -9.31 -28.42
CA ASP A 277 0.82 -9.60 -28.68
C ASP A 277 1.36 -10.78 -27.88
N MET A 278 0.72 -11.13 -26.76
CA MET A 278 1.18 -12.23 -25.90
C MET A 278 1.15 -13.60 -26.57
N GLY A 279 0.44 -13.76 -27.70
CA GLY A 279 0.32 -15.03 -28.41
C GLY A 279 -0.38 -16.10 -27.57
N GLY A 280 -1.31 -16.83 -28.16
CA GLY A 280 -2.08 -17.85 -27.42
C GLY A 280 -3.21 -17.32 -26.54
N VAL A 281 -3.24 -16.00 -26.27
CA VAL A 281 -4.33 -15.36 -25.53
C VAL A 281 -5.46 -15.03 -26.51
N LYS A 282 -6.48 -15.89 -26.58
CA LYS A 282 -7.65 -15.68 -27.47
C LYS A 282 -8.89 -15.23 -26.69
N LYS A 283 -9.04 -15.70 -25.46
CA LYS A 283 -10.18 -15.43 -24.59
C LYS A 283 -9.69 -14.95 -23.22
N VAL A 284 -10.25 -13.88 -22.72
CA VAL A 284 -9.85 -13.26 -21.44
C VAL A 284 -11.07 -12.84 -20.66
N TYR A 285 -11.15 -13.26 -19.42
CA TYR A 285 -12.10 -12.73 -18.44
C TYR A 285 -11.53 -11.44 -17.83
N PHE A 286 -12.17 -10.32 -18.08
CA PHE A 286 -11.68 -9.00 -17.72
C PHE A 286 -12.37 -8.50 -16.45
N LYS A 287 -11.62 -8.41 -15.37
CA LYS A 287 -12.09 -7.97 -14.06
C LYS A 287 -11.65 -6.53 -13.77
N PHE A 288 -12.62 -5.65 -13.57
CA PHE A 288 -12.35 -4.26 -13.19
C PHE A 288 -11.91 -4.14 -11.72
N HIS A 289 -11.22 -3.05 -11.42
CA HIS A 289 -10.81 -2.76 -10.05
C HIS A 289 -12.03 -2.30 -9.23
N PRO A 290 -12.16 -2.66 -7.94
CA PRO A 290 -13.31 -2.29 -7.09
C PRO A 290 -13.62 -0.79 -6.94
N LYS A 291 -12.68 0.07 -7.32
CA LYS A 291 -12.83 1.54 -7.29
C LYS A 291 -13.21 2.14 -8.64
N GLU A 292 -13.30 1.33 -9.66
CA GLU A 292 -13.71 1.75 -10.98
C GLU A 292 -15.24 1.62 -11.07
N ASP A 293 -15.85 2.60 -11.73
CA ASP A 293 -17.29 2.60 -11.99
C ASP A 293 -17.49 2.33 -13.48
N PRO A 294 -17.91 1.10 -13.86
CA PRO A 294 -18.08 0.72 -15.26
C PRO A 294 -19.02 1.65 -16.04
N GLU A 295 -20.08 2.19 -15.42
CA GLU A 295 -21.01 3.10 -16.08
C GLU A 295 -20.31 4.33 -16.70
N THR A 296 -19.16 4.70 -16.18
CA THR A 296 -18.41 5.89 -16.64
C THR A 296 -17.54 5.65 -17.86
N PHE A 297 -17.29 4.40 -18.27
CA PHE A 297 -16.32 4.08 -19.32
C PHE A 297 -16.67 2.89 -20.22
N MET A 298 -17.79 2.20 -20.00
CA MET A 298 -18.14 1.01 -20.81
C MET A 298 -18.23 1.29 -22.30
N GLU A 299 -18.75 2.43 -22.72
CA GLU A 299 -18.79 2.82 -24.15
C GLU A 299 -17.37 2.86 -24.73
N ILE A 300 -16.42 3.48 -24.01
CA ILE A 300 -15.01 3.55 -24.44
C ILE A 300 -14.36 2.16 -24.45
N PHE A 301 -14.75 1.30 -23.50
CA PHE A 301 -14.27 -0.08 -23.45
C PHE A 301 -14.73 -0.89 -24.65
N ASP A 302 -16.01 -0.80 -24.99
CA ASP A 302 -16.61 -1.51 -26.11
C ASP A 302 -16.04 -1.02 -27.46
N GLU A 303 -15.90 0.29 -27.64
CA GLU A 303 -15.22 0.87 -28.82
C GLU A 303 -13.76 0.37 -28.95
N ALA A 304 -13.05 0.28 -27.83
CA ALA A 304 -11.70 -0.26 -27.84
C ALA A 304 -11.68 -1.75 -28.19
N LYS A 305 -12.63 -2.53 -27.64
CA LYS A 305 -12.75 -3.97 -27.90
C LYS A 305 -13.02 -4.29 -29.36
N GLU A 306 -13.87 -3.50 -30.03
CA GLU A 306 -14.18 -3.68 -31.47
C GLU A 306 -12.92 -3.60 -32.37
N LYS A 307 -11.89 -2.88 -31.93
CA LYS A 307 -10.61 -2.76 -32.67
C LYS A 307 -9.73 -3.99 -32.57
N PHE A 308 -10.07 -4.95 -31.70
CA PHE A 308 -9.31 -6.18 -31.46
C PHE A 308 -10.21 -7.43 -31.59
N PRO A 309 -10.77 -7.69 -32.79
CA PRO A 309 -11.78 -8.73 -33.01
C PRO A 309 -11.25 -10.16 -32.81
N GLU A 310 -9.93 -10.36 -32.82
CA GLU A 310 -9.30 -11.65 -32.56
C GLU A 310 -9.22 -11.99 -31.06
N LEU A 311 -9.49 -11.03 -30.19
CA LEU A 311 -9.43 -11.17 -28.74
C LEU A 311 -10.85 -11.18 -28.17
N GLU A 312 -11.31 -12.35 -27.72
CA GLU A 312 -12.58 -12.47 -26.99
C GLU A 312 -12.41 -11.94 -25.57
N ILE A 313 -13.03 -10.79 -25.26
CA ILE A 313 -12.98 -10.19 -23.93
C ILE A 313 -14.37 -10.29 -23.28
N ILE A 314 -14.43 -10.97 -22.13
CA ILE A 314 -15.65 -11.14 -21.34
C ILE A 314 -15.49 -10.33 -20.05
N THR A 315 -16.35 -9.34 -19.82
CA THR A 315 -16.28 -8.51 -18.62
C THR A 315 -16.91 -9.20 -17.41
N LEU A 316 -16.34 -8.96 -16.24
CA LEU A 316 -16.81 -9.45 -14.94
C LEU A 316 -17.22 -8.27 -14.04
N ASP A 317 -18.14 -7.44 -14.53
CA ASP A 317 -18.53 -6.17 -13.89
C ASP A 317 -19.11 -6.38 -12.50
N GLU A 318 -20.05 -7.33 -12.38
CA GLU A 318 -20.71 -7.66 -11.11
C GLU A 318 -19.73 -8.21 -10.06
N LEU A 319 -18.60 -8.76 -10.50
CA LEU A 319 -17.58 -9.36 -9.67
C LEU A 319 -16.41 -8.41 -9.35
N SER A 320 -16.51 -7.14 -9.71
CA SER A 320 -15.45 -6.15 -9.47
C SER A 320 -15.05 -6.07 -7.98
N HIS A 321 -16.01 -6.26 -7.07
CA HIS A 321 -15.82 -6.20 -5.61
C HIS A 321 -15.29 -7.50 -5.00
N VAL A 322 -15.39 -8.64 -5.69
CA VAL A 322 -14.89 -9.94 -5.22
C VAL A 322 -13.37 -10.00 -5.40
N PRO A 323 -12.57 -10.39 -4.41
CA PRO A 323 -11.15 -10.64 -4.60
C PRO A 323 -10.90 -11.66 -5.71
N ALA A 324 -9.91 -11.40 -6.57
CA ALA A 324 -9.61 -12.32 -7.68
C ALA A 324 -9.23 -13.71 -7.17
N GLU A 325 -8.54 -13.77 -6.05
CA GLU A 325 -8.09 -15.00 -5.40
C GLU A 325 -9.26 -15.92 -5.03
N ASN A 326 -10.43 -15.36 -4.73
CA ASN A 326 -11.64 -16.12 -4.38
C ASN A 326 -12.32 -16.77 -5.59
N LEU A 327 -11.89 -16.45 -6.80
CA LEU A 327 -12.50 -16.92 -8.06
C LEU A 327 -11.69 -18.02 -8.75
N LEU A 328 -10.50 -18.33 -8.25
CA LEU A 328 -9.52 -19.14 -8.99
C LEU A 328 -9.94 -20.59 -9.14
N ASN A 329 -10.35 -21.25 -8.06
CA ASN A 329 -10.63 -22.67 -8.06
C ASN A 329 -11.98 -22.97 -8.75
N THR A 330 -13.03 -22.23 -8.42
CA THR A 330 -14.39 -22.43 -8.95
C THR A 330 -14.44 -22.26 -10.47
N ASN A 331 -13.58 -21.41 -11.05
CA ASN A 331 -13.60 -21.07 -12.46
C ASN A 331 -12.40 -21.60 -13.26
N ASN A 332 -11.68 -22.56 -12.70
CA ASN A 332 -10.48 -23.17 -13.34
C ASN A 332 -9.54 -22.12 -13.97
N ILE A 333 -9.25 -21.04 -13.23
CA ILE A 333 -8.30 -20.03 -13.70
C ILE A 333 -6.89 -20.61 -13.64
N THR A 334 -6.24 -20.69 -14.78
CA THR A 334 -4.86 -21.22 -14.93
C THR A 334 -3.84 -20.10 -15.04
N LYS A 335 -4.28 -18.92 -15.49
CA LYS A 335 -3.40 -17.79 -15.75
C LYS A 335 -4.02 -16.47 -15.27
N ILE A 336 -3.23 -15.66 -14.56
CA ILE A 336 -3.57 -14.28 -14.19
C ILE A 336 -2.63 -13.31 -14.88
N ILE A 337 -3.20 -12.31 -15.52
CA ILE A 337 -2.48 -11.21 -16.16
C ILE A 337 -2.90 -9.90 -15.49
N ALA A 338 -1.95 -9.06 -15.12
CA ALA A 338 -2.23 -7.72 -14.57
C ALA A 338 -1.03 -6.80 -14.76
N LEU A 339 -1.18 -5.52 -14.45
CA LEU A 339 -0.04 -4.61 -14.37
C LEU A 339 0.77 -4.89 -13.09
N THR A 340 0.22 -4.51 -11.94
CA THR A 340 0.92 -4.60 -10.63
C THR A 340 -0.02 -5.06 -9.52
N SER A 341 -1.01 -5.88 -9.83
CA SER A 341 -1.96 -6.38 -8.83
C SER A 341 -1.29 -7.25 -7.77
N SER A 342 -1.72 -7.12 -6.54
CA SER A 342 -1.35 -8.04 -5.46
C SER A 342 -1.75 -9.48 -5.77
N SER A 343 -2.79 -9.66 -6.56
CA SER A 343 -3.24 -10.99 -6.98
C SER A 343 -2.21 -11.76 -7.80
N LEU A 344 -1.24 -11.08 -8.45
CA LEU A 344 -0.12 -11.77 -9.11
C LEU A 344 0.76 -12.58 -8.15
N PHE A 345 0.73 -12.26 -6.85
CA PHE A 345 1.50 -13.01 -5.85
C PHE A 345 0.60 -13.93 -5.02
N PHE A 346 -0.52 -13.36 -4.52
CA PHE A 346 -1.34 -14.10 -3.57
C PHE A 346 -2.09 -15.25 -4.21
N SER A 347 -2.36 -15.20 -5.51
CA SER A 347 -2.92 -16.33 -6.25
C SER A 347 -2.07 -17.58 -6.16
N LYS A 348 -0.74 -17.47 -6.12
CA LYS A 348 0.15 -18.62 -5.90
C LYS A 348 0.07 -19.21 -4.49
N LYS A 349 -0.50 -18.49 -3.52
CA LYS A 349 -0.82 -19.02 -2.19
C LYS A 349 -2.14 -19.77 -2.16
N VAL A 350 -3.00 -19.56 -3.17
CA VAL A 350 -4.29 -20.27 -3.35
C VAL A 350 -4.13 -21.47 -4.27
N LYS A 351 -3.42 -21.27 -5.41
CA LYS A 351 -3.19 -22.26 -6.46
C LYS A 351 -1.73 -22.18 -6.89
N GLU A 352 -0.92 -23.17 -6.49
CA GLU A 352 0.55 -23.13 -6.64
C GLU A 352 0.99 -23.15 -8.10
N ASP A 353 0.28 -23.88 -8.94
CA ASP A 353 0.54 -24.06 -10.37
C ASP A 353 0.03 -22.90 -11.26
N ILE A 354 -0.66 -21.90 -10.70
CA ILE A 354 -1.18 -20.78 -11.46
C ILE A 354 -0.06 -19.96 -12.10
N GLU A 355 -0.18 -19.69 -13.39
CA GLU A 355 0.72 -18.79 -14.09
C GLU A 355 0.36 -17.33 -13.79
N THR A 356 1.35 -16.53 -13.43
CA THR A 356 1.12 -15.10 -13.10
C THR A 356 2.05 -14.22 -13.94
N ILE A 357 1.47 -13.31 -14.72
CA ILE A 357 2.19 -12.48 -15.68
C ILE A 357 1.92 -11.00 -15.39
N SER A 358 2.99 -10.24 -15.20
CA SER A 358 2.93 -8.78 -15.16
C SER A 358 3.20 -8.20 -16.55
N ILE A 359 2.32 -7.31 -16.98
CA ILE A 359 2.51 -6.53 -18.22
C ILE A 359 2.95 -5.08 -17.94
N ALA A 360 3.36 -4.77 -16.71
CA ALA A 360 3.64 -3.39 -16.28
C ALA A 360 4.79 -2.75 -17.06
N GLU A 361 5.86 -3.49 -17.37
CA GLU A 361 7.00 -2.98 -18.11
C GLU A 361 6.62 -2.64 -19.56
N GLU A 362 5.93 -3.53 -20.25
CA GLU A 362 5.47 -3.30 -21.62
C GLU A 362 4.41 -2.19 -21.69
N TYR A 363 3.46 -2.17 -20.74
CA TYR A 363 2.47 -1.10 -20.62
C TYR A 363 3.15 0.28 -20.46
N LYS A 364 4.11 0.38 -19.56
CA LYS A 364 4.88 1.61 -19.34
C LYS A 364 5.63 2.03 -20.60
N LYS A 365 6.29 1.10 -21.29
CA LYS A 365 7.02 1.34 -22.54
C LYS A 365 6.09 1.96 -23.59
N ARG A 366 4.89 1.37 -23.82
CA ARG A 366 3.90 1.90 -24.75
C ARG A 366 3.34 3.26 -24.33
N CYS A 367 2.99 3.42 -23.06
CA CYS A 367 2.51 4.69 -22.55
C CYS A 367 3.54 5.83 -22.71
N ILE A 368 4.83 5.57 -22.54
CA ILE A 368 5.90 6.56 -22.77
C ILE A 368 6.03 6.85 -24.26
N GLN A 369 6.02 5.83 -25.10
CA GLN A 369 6.12 5.97 -26.55
C GLN A 369 5.02 6.85 -27.13
N PHE A 370 3.80 6.73 -26.61
CA PHE A 370 2.64 7.51 -27.05
C PHE A 370 2.41 8.80 -26.23
N GLY A 371 3.28 9.11 -25.27
CA GLY A 371 3.19 10.34 -24.46
C GLY A 371 1.95 10.44 -23.56
N VAL A 372 1.32 9.31 -23.23
CA VAL A 372 0.02 9.26 -22.52
C VAL A 372 0.15 9.07 -21.01
N ILE A 373 1.36 8.92 -20.48
CA ILE A 373 1.60 8.71 -19.04
C ILE A 373 2.38 9.85 -18.41
N GLU A 374 1.93 10.30 -17.24
CA GLU A 374 2.65 11.31 -16.47
C GLU A 374 3.91 10.72 -15.81
N ARG A 375 4.97 11.55 -15.70
CA ARG A 375 6.24 11.17 -15.06
C ARG A 375 6.06 10.56 -13.65
N ARG A 376 5.09 11.07 -12.89
CA ARG A 376 4.77 10.57 -11.55
C ARG A 376 4.27 9.12 -11.57
N MET A 377 3.46 8.78 -12.56
CA MET A 377 2.93 7.42 -12.71
C MET A 377 3.98 6.46 -13.22
N THR A 378 4.88 6.93 -14.10
CA THR A 378 6.04 6.13 -14.52
C THR A 378 6.88 5.70 -13.31
N ALA A 379 7.22 6.64 -12.42
CA ALA A 379 7.98 6.32 -11.21
C ALA A 379 7.22 5.36 -10.27
N PHE A 380 5.90 5.46 -10.21
CA PHE A 380 5.07 4.55 -9.42
C PHE A 380 5.10 3.12 -10.00
N LEU A 381 5.01 2.97 -11.32
CA LEU A 381 5.12 1.68 -11.98
C LEU A 381 6.51 1.07 -11.80
N ASP A 382 7.58 1.87 -11.85
CA ASP A 382 8.95 1.42 -11.58
C ASP A 382 9.11 0.86 -10.16
N ASP A 383 8.52 1.51 -9.17
CA ASP A 383 8.53 1.02 -7.79
C ASP A 383 7.88 -0.36 -7.65
N TYR A 384 6.75 -0.57 -8.35
CA TYR A 384 6.05 -1.85 -8.33
C TYR A 384 6.75 -2.91 -9.18
N ASP A 385 7.31 -2.54 -10.33
CA ASP A 385 8.07 -3.47 -11.15
C ASP A 385 9.29 -4.02 -10.39
N ASN A 386 10.03 -3.16 -9.70
CA ASN A 386 11.14 -3.60 -8.85
C ASN A 386 10.67 -4.56 -7.73
N LEU A 387 9.49 -4.33 -7.16
CA LEU A 387 8.92 -5.23 -6.18
C LEU A 387 8.51 -6.57 -6.82
N MET A 388 7.88 -6.52 -8.02
CA MET A 388 7.46 -7.71 -8.79
C MET A 388 8.62 -8.67 -9.06
N ARG A 389 9.81 -8.14 -9.37
CA ARG A 389 11.02 -8.95 -9.62
C ARG A 389 11.52 -9.74 -8.42
N LEU A 390 11.04 -9.43 -7.23
CA LEU A 390 11.36 -10.18 -6.00
C LEU A 390 10.47 -11.42 -5.80
N PHE A 391 9.43 -11.58 -6.62
CA PHE A 391 8.49 -12.68 -6.57
C PHE A 391 8.55 -13.51 -7.86
N PRO A 392 8.08 -14.75 -7.86
CA PRO A 392 8.03 -15.60 -9.05
C PRO A 392 6.87 -15.17 -9.99
N VAL A 393 6.90 -13.92 -10.44
CA VAL A 393 5.95 -13.36 -11.42
C VAL A 393 6.68 -13.16 -12.73
N GLU A 394 6.14 -13.72 -13.80
CA GLU A 394 6.69 -13.53 -15.14
C GLU A 394 6.47 -12.08 -15.62
N GLN A 395 7.47 -11.52 -16.30
CA GLN A 395 7.41 -10.20 -16.90
C GLN A 395 7.26 -10.33 -18.40
N PHE A 396 6.13 -9.92 -18.94
CA PHE A 396 5.92 -9.94 -20.39
C PHE A 396 6.63 -8.77 -21.06
N LYS A 397 7.30 -9.08 -22.17
CA LYS A 397 7.93 -8.11 -23.10
C LYS A 397 7.59 -8.49 -24.53
N SER A 398 7.12 -7.53 -25.30
CA SER A 398 6.85 -7.72 -26.71
C SER A 398 8.05 -7.29 -27.55
N ASP A 399 8.42 -8.14 -28.51
CA ASP A 399 9.39 -7.81 -29.55
C ASP A 399 8.71 -7.23 -30.81
N LYS A 400 7.36 -7.14 -30.82
CA LYS A 400 6.60 -6.63 -31.95
C LYS A 400 6.67 -5.12 -32.07
N ASP A 401 6.67 -4.64 -33.32
CA ASP A 401 6.58 -3.21 -33.63
C ASP A 401 5.17 -2.67 -33.31
N THR A 402 5.13 -1.50 -32.67
CA THR A 402 3.88 -0.86 -32.20
C THR A 402 3.27 0.11 -33.23
N ASN A 403 3.69 0.05 -34.51
CA ASN A 403 3.22 0.96 -35.56
C ASN A 403 1.70 0.88 -35.83
N SER A 404 1.09 -0.29 -35.65
CA SER A 404 -0.36 -0.46 -35.77
C SER A 404 -1.13 0.27 -34.67
N LEU A 405 -0.60 0.25 -33.44
CA LEU A 405 -1.20 0.95 -32.31
C LEU A 405 -1.07 2.48 -32.42
N SER A 406 0.04 2.98 -33.02
CA SER A 406 0.20 4.42 -33.31
C SER A 406 -0.95 4.96 -34.14
N LYS A 407 -1.34 4.26 -35.22
CA LYS A 407 -2.45 4.66 -36.08
C LYS A 407 -3.78 4.71 -35.35
N LEU A 408 -4.07 3.69 -34.51
CA LEU A 408 -5.29 3.63 -33.72
C LEU A 408 -5.42 4.79 -32.72
N LEU A 409 -4.31 5.23 -32.11
CA LEU A 409 -4.31 6.33 -31.14
C LEU A 409 -4.31 7.71 -31.80
N GLU A 410 -3.76 7.85 -33.03
CA GLU A 410 -3.77 9.10 -33.81
C GLU A 410 -5.18 9.41 -34.36
N GLU A 411 -5.90 8.39 -34.83
CA GLU A 411 -7.29 8.54 -35.31
C GLU A 411 -8.21 9.08 -34.21
N GLU A 412 -8.01 8.72 -32.95
CA GLU A 412 -8.79 9.21 -31.82
C GLU A 412 -8.44 10.66 -31.42
N ASN A 413 -7.20 11.09 -31.62
CA ASN A 413 -6.78 12.48 -31.30
C ASN A 413 -7.11 13.48 -32.42
N GLY A 414 -7.40 13.02 -33.64
CA GLY A 414 -7.78 13.84 -34.77
C GLY A 414 -9.28 14.09 -34.91
N ALA A 415 -10.11 13.39 -34.15
CA ALA A 415 -11.57 13.50 -34.17
C ALA A 415 -12.19 14.40 -33.08
N GLY A 416 -11.33 15.09 -32.29
CA GLY A 416 -11.71 15.96 -31.16
C GLY A 416 -11.66 17.44 -31.47
#